data_d69a167210bc47e36412e9dca1e2f0e5
#
_entry.id   d69a167210bc47e36412e9dca1e2f0e5
#
_cell.length_a   1.000
_cell.length_b   1.000
_cell.length_c   1.000
_cell.angle_alpha   90.00
_cell.angle_beta   90.00
_cell.angle_gamma   90.00
#
_symmetry.space_group_name_H-M   'P 1'
#
loop_
_entity.id
_entity.type
_entity.pdbx_description
1 polymer ?
#
loop_
_entity_poly.entity_id
_entity_poly.type
_entity_poly.pdbx_seq_one_letter_code
_entity_poly.pdbx_strand_id
1 'polypeptide(L)'
;MAKKIKHYVYTKKRQPIYGFFTNFMKLFLHKPKIINHNDEFPSNGLLVGPHMGKWGPFYMSQHLPGKFAVIGAHPMLGNYKDRWKYLRNVLYMQKQHKGKVFSTIKATFEAVFSKGMYKGMHVIPSYEDMRLLHTIHDAAHTMDNGLPVMIFPENSNLGYQRVLFNLHDGYITIAKFISKKREKETPIYPFYVHVKRKVFVLGKPFYLSDFKGKTNEEINKFTMDKVNELNPYLEEDKNLDPII
;
A
#
# COMPACT_ATOMS: atom_id res chain seq x y z
N MET A 1 24.59 12.67 -17.21
CA MET A 1 23.27 13.34 -17.31
C MET A 1 22.32 12.65 -16.32
N ALA A 2 21.88 13.31 -15.26
CA ALA A 2 20.88 12.79 -14.35
C ALA A 2 19.54 12.63 -15.11
N LYS A 3 18.99 11.42 -15.14
CA LYS A 3 17.68 11.15 -15.75
C LYS A 3 16.64 12.03 -15.04
N LYS A 4 15.99 12.92 -15.77
CA LYS A 4 14.87 13.74 -15.26
C LYS A 4 13.82 12.81 -14.66
N ILE A 5 13.62 12.89 -13.34
CA ILE A 5 12.63 12.06 -12.64
C ILE A 5 11.25 12.54 -13.09
N LYS A 6 10.45 11.63 -13.61
CA LYS A 6 9.05 11.92 -13.94
C LYS A 6 8.23 11.84 -12.66
N HIS A 7 7.65 12.97 -12.27
CA HIS A 7 6.69 13.01 -11.20
C HIS A 7 5.46 12.13 -11.53
N TYR A 8 4.92 11.48 -10.51
CA TYR A 8 3.64 10.83 -10.63
C TYR A 8 2.56 11.91 -10.77
N VAL A 9 1.71 11.74 -11.78
CA VAL A 9 0.51 12.56 -11.96
C VAL A 9 -0.68 11.62 -12.03
N TYR A 10 -1.63 11.79 -11.11
CA TYR A 10 -2.89 11.08 -11.20
C TYR A 10 -3.55 11.33 -12.55
N THR A 11 -3.85 10.29 -13.28
CA THR A 11 -4.52 10.39 -14.58
C THR A 11 -5.84 9.65 -14.56
N LYS A 12 -6.90 10.34 -14.97
CA LYS A 12 -8.23 9.72 -15.22
C LYS A 12 -8.23 8.84 -16.47
N LYS A 13 -7.13 8.79 -17.24
CA LYS A 13 -7.05 8.00 -18.46
C LYS A 13 -7.27 6.52 -18.16
N ARG A 14 -8.09 5.89 -18.97
CA ARG A 14 -8.34 4.45 -18.90
C ARG A 14 -7.04 3.68 -19.06
N GLN A 15 -6.81 2.71 -18.18
CA GLN A 15 -5.66 1.79 -18.23
C GLN A 15 -6.17 0.44 -18.78
N PRO A 16 -6.02 0.14 -20.08
CA PRO A 16 -6.68 -1.02 -20.70
C PRO A 16 -6.23 -2.35 -20.10
N ILE A 17 -4.93 -2.51 -19.82
CA ILE A 17 -4.39 -3.73 -19.19
C ILE A 17 -4.99 -3.92 -17.79
N TYR A 18 -5.01 -2.87 -16.99
CA TYR A 18 -5.61 -2.91 -15.65
C TYR A 18 -7.12 -3.22 -15.74
N GLY A 19 -7.84 -2.56 -16.66
CA GLY A 19 -9.26 -2.80 -16.88
C GLY A 19 -9.57 -4.24 -17.28
N PHE A 20 -8.76 -4.83 -18.14
CA PHE A 20 -8.89 -6.25 -18.51
C PHE A 20 -8.72 -7.15 -17.28
N PHE A 21 -7.63 -6.98 -16.52
CA PHE A 21 -7.37 -7.77 -15.32
C PHE A 21 -8.44 -7.59 -14.25
N THR A 22 -8.92 -6.35 -14.02
CA THR A 22 -9.98 -6.10 -13.04
C THR A 22 -11.27 -6.82 -13.40
N ASN A 23 -11.68 -6.80 -14.65
CA ASN A 23 -12.89 -7.49 -15.10
C ASN A 23 -12.75 -9.01 -14.98
N PHE A 24 -11.60 -9.55 -15.33
CA PHE A 24 -11.32 -10.98 -15.19
C PHE A 24 -11.30 -11.39 -13.69
N MET A 25 -10.61 -10.64 -12.85
CA MET A 25 -10.47 -10.96 -11.43
C MET A 25 -11.77 -10.79 -10.64
N LYS A 26 -12.72 -9.97 -11.08
CA LYS A 26 -14.06 -9.86 -10.46
C LYS A 26 -14.82 -11.18 -10.46
N LEU A 27 -14.49 -12.12 -11.35
CA LEU A 27 -15.06 -13.47 -11.34
C LEU A 27 -14.63 -14.28 -10.10
N PHE A 28 -13.46 -13.96 -9.53
CA PHE A 28 -12.85 -14.70 -8.42
C PHE A 28 -12.80 -13.89 -7.13
N LEU A 29 -12.65 -12.58 -7.22
CA LEU A 29 -12.53 -11.67 -6.09
C LEU A 29 -13.87 -10.97 -5.84
N HIS A 30 -14.67 -11.53 -4.96
CA HIS A 30 -15.95 -10.95 -4.59
C HIS A 30 -15.76 -9.68 -3.74
N LYS A 31 -16.74 -8.78 -3.84
CA LYS A 31 -16.75 -7.52 -3.08
C LYS A 31 -16.67 -7.76 -1.57
N PRO A 32 -15.82 -7.03 -0.83
CA PRO A 32 -15.78 -7.13 0.63
C PRO A 32 -16.99 -6.49 1.29
N LYS A 33 -17.29 -6.95 2.51
CA LYS A 33 -18.05 -6.15 3.46
C LYS A 33 -17.20 -4.96 3.86
N ILE A 34 -17.65 -3.75 3.60
CA ILE A 34 -16.96 -2.52 3.95
C ILE A 34 -17.59 -1.96 5.22
N ILE A 35 -16.76 -1.81 6.26
CA ILE A 35 -17.13 -1.18 7.52
C ILE A 35 -16.32 0.11 7.60
N ASN A 36 -16.99 1.24 7.56
CA ASN A 36 -16.36 2.56 7.65
C ASN A 36 -16.81 3.23 8.95
N HIS A 37 -15.86 3.52 9.82
CA HIS A 37 -16.12 4.23 11.08
C HIS A 37 -16.14 5.76 10.93
N ASN A 38 -16.11 6.27 9.70
CA ASN A 38 -16.23 7.68 9.36
C ASN A 38 -17.54 7.92 8.60
N ASP A 39 -18.02 9.15 8.58
CA ASP A 39 -19.24 9.53 7.86
C ASP A 39 -19.10 9.27 6.36
N GLU A 40 -17.93 9.60 5.79
CA GLU A 40 -17.61 9.38 4.38
C GLU A 40 -16.26 8.67 4.21
N PHE A 41 -16.02 8.14 3.01
CA PHE A 41 -14.70 7.61 2.66
C PHE A 41 -13.71 8.79 2.50
N PRO A 42 -12.47 8.70 3.05
CA PRO A 42 -11.54 9.81 3.02
C PRO A 42 -11.24 10.29 1.59
N SER A 43 -11.30 11.59 1.39
CA SER A 43 -10.80 12.27 0.19
C SER A 43 -9.39 12.84 0.37
N ASN A 44 -8.77 12.61 1.54
CA ASN A 44 -7.48 13.16 1.93
C ASN A 44 -6.85 12.30 3.03
N GLY A 45 -5.53 12.37 3.18
CA GLY A 45 -4.78 11.71 4.26
C GLY A 45 -4.08 10.41 3.86
N LEU A 46 -3.40 9.82 4.84
CA LEU A 46 -2.74 8.53 4.70
C LEU A 46 -3.64 7.41 5.20
N LEU A 47 -3.84 6.38 4.39
CA LEU A 47 -4.44 5.11 4.80
C LEU A 47 -3.30 4.15 5.17
N VAL A 48 -3.26 3.68 6.42
CA VAL A 48 -2.17 2.85 6.96
C VAL A 48 -2.72 1.52 7.43
N GLY A 49 -2.18 0.42 6.91
CA GLY A 49 -2.66 -0.92 7.28
C GLY A 49 -1.86 -2.06 6.66
N PRO A 50 -2.31 -3.32 6.83
CA PRO A 50 -1.61 -4.50 6.34
C PRO A 50 -1.74 -4.66 4.82
N HIS A 51 -0.69 -5.20 4.21
CA HIS A 51 -0.68 -5.51 2.77
C HIS A 51 -1.55 -6.74 2.42
N MET A 52 -1.67 -7.67 3.37
CA MET A 52 -2.46 -8.93 3.25
C MET A 52 -2.15 -9.74 1.99
N GLY A 53 -0.87 -9.91 1.71
CA GLY A 53 -0.37 -10.63 0.57
C GLY A 53 -0.37 -9.79 -0.71
N LYS A 54 0.19 -10.33 -1.77
CA LYS A 54 0.41 -9.62 -3.03
C LYS A 54 -0.87 -9.08 -3.70
N TRP A 55 -2.03 -9.67 -3.38
CA TRP A 55 -3.31 -9.30 -3.98
C TRP A 55 -4.08 -8.23 -3.19
N GLY A 56 -3.68 -7.93 -1.96
CA GLY A 56 -4.38 -6.97 -1.10
C GLY A 56 -4.58 -5.59 -1.74
N PRO A 57 -3.51 -4.90 -2.19
CA PRO A 57 -3.64 -3.58 -2.83
C PRO A 57 -4.50 -3.60 -4.10
N PHE A 58 -4.36 -4.67 -4.91
CA PHE A 58 -5.16 -4.84 -6.10
C PHE A 58 -6.64 -5.05 -5.77
N TYR A 59 -6.93 -5.89 -4.76
CA TYR A 59 -8.28 -6.14 -4.27
C TYR A 59 -8.95 -4.85 -3.78
N MET A 60 -8.24 -4.07 -2.97
CA MET A 60 -8.73 -2.79 -2.48
C MET A 60 -8.99 -1.81 -3.63
N SER A 61 -8.08 -1.72 -4.61
CA SER A 61 -8.23 -0.82 -5.75
C SER A 61 -9.45 -1.12 -6.64
N GLN A 62 -10.00 -2.33 -6.56
CA GLN A 62 -11.20 -2.72 -7.30
C GLN A 62 -12.50 -2.46 -6.54
N HIS A 63 -12.47 -2.54 -5.22
CA HIS A 63 -13.70 -2.70 -4.42
C HIS A 63 -13.97 -1.56 -3.45
N LEU A 64 -12.97 -0.77 -3.07
CA LEU A 64 -13.21 0.35 -2.17
C LEU A 64 -14.02 1.47 -2.86
N PRO A 65 -14.89 2.18 -2.11
CA PRO A 65 -15.78 3.21 -2.63
C PRO A 65 -14.96 4.44 -2.94
N GLY A 66 -14.08 4.78 -3.27
CA GLY A 66 -13.26 5.97 -3.56
C GLY A 66 -12.04 5.60 -4.38
N LYS A 67 -11.46 6.60 -4.97
CA LYS A 67 -10.16 6.47 -5.60
C LYS A 67 -9.09 6.82 -4.59
N PHE A 68 -7.97 6.15 -4.67
CA PHE A 68 -6.79 6.38 -3.85
C PHE A 68 -5.53 6.08 -4.66
N ALA A 69 -4.40 6.61 -4.23
CA ALA A 69 -3.09 6.21 -4.74
C ALA A 69 -2.41 5.28 -3.72
N VAL A 70 -1.46 4.48 -4.19
CA VAL A 70 -0.73 3.52 -3.35
C VAL A 70 0.76 3.84 -3.41
N ILE A 71 1.42 3.95 -2.26
CA ILE A 71 2.88 4.00 -2.22
C ILE A 71 3.42 2.58 -2.41
N GLY A 72 4.26 2.39 -3.43
CA GLY A 72 4.78 1.06 -3.75
C GLY A 72 6.16 1.08 -4.38
N ALA A 73 6.78 -0.09 -4.49
CA ALA A 73 8.15 -0.28 -4.92
C ALA A 73 8.42 0.33 -6.31
N HIS A 74 9.33 1.30 -6.40
CA HIS A 74 9.68 2.01 -7.63
C HIS A 74 10.11 1.09 -8.81
N PRO A 75 10.79 -0.06 -8.61
CA PRO A 75 11.18 -0.91 -9.73
C PRO A 75 9.99 -1.42 -10.55
N MET A 76 8.80 -1.52 -9.91
CA MET A 76 7.59 -2.00 -10.58
C MET A 76 7.02 -1.02 -11.62
N LEU A 77 7.40 0.25 -11.57
CA LEU A 77 7.09 1.26 -12.59
C LEU A 77 8.22 1.45 -13.61
N GLY A 78 9.36 0.81 -13.40
CA GLY A 78 10.54 0.84 -14.24
C GLY A 78 10.38 0.15 -15.60
N ASN A 79 11.52 -0.15 -16.25
CA ASN A 79 11.55 -0.97 -17.45
C ASN A 79 11.29 -2.46 -17.14
N TYR A 80 11.19 -3.30 -18.19
CA TYR A 80 10.95 -4.74 -18.03
C TYR A 80 12.01 -5.42 -17.14
N LYS A 81 13.29 -5.11 -17.34
CA LYS A 81 14.40 -5.73 -16.62
C LYS A 81 14.36 -5.39 -15.12
N ASP A 82 14.00 -4.15 -14.76
CA ASP A 82 13.88 -3.72 -13.36
C ASP A 82 12.73 -4.44 -12.67
N ARG A 83 11.57 -4.54 -13.34
CA ARG A 83 10.41 -5.27 -12.83
C ARG A 83 10.71 -6.76 -12.66
N TRP A 84 11.32 -7.38 -13.69
CA TRP A 84 11.71 -8.78 -13.65
C TRP A 84 12.65 -9.09 -12.49
N LYS A 85 13.70 -8.26 -12.31
CA LYS A 85 14.65 -8.43 -11.20
C LYS A 85 13.95 -8.31 -9.85
N TYR A 86 13.09 -7.33 -9.67
CA TYR A 86 12.35 -7.14 -8.43
C TYR A 86 11.41 -8.31 -8.14
N LEU A 87 10.61 -8.72 -9.13
CA LEU A 87 9.69 -9.85 -8.98
C LEU A 87 10.42 -11.13 -8.64
N ARG A 88 11.48 -11.45 -9.39
CA ARG A 88 12.25 -12.68 -9.18
C ARG A 88 12.96 -12.70 -7.84
N ASN A 89 13.80 -11.69 -7.58
CA ASN A 89 14.74 -11.73 -6.49
C ASN A 89 14.11 -11.28 -5.16
N VAL A 90 13.29 -10.23 -5.18
CA VAL A 90 12.70 -9.68 -3.95
C VAL A 90 11.37 -10.35 -3.64
N LEU A 91 10.41 -10.32 -4.57
CA LEU A 91 9.07 -10.84 -4.28
C LEU A 91 9.06 -12.37 -4.13
N TYR A 92 9.59 -13.10 -5.14
CA TYR A 92 9.46 -14.57 -5.13
C TYR A 92 10.54 -15.26 -4.32
N MET A 93 11.82 -14.89 -4.50
CA MET A 93 12.90 -15.60 -3.80
C MET A 93 13.03 -15.15 -2.33
N GLN A 94 13.08 -13.84 -2.06
CA GLN A 94 13.31 -13.32 -0.72
C GLN A 94 12.04 -13.35 0.16
N LYS A 95 10.92 -12.78 -0.32
CA LYS A 95 9.70 -12.66 0.51
C LYS A 95 8.81 -13.90 0.50
N GLN A 96 8.76 -14.64 -0.61
CA GLN A 96 7.93 -15.85 -0.74
C GLN A 96 8.72 -17.15 -0.67
N HIS A 97 10.05 -17.10 -0.48
CA HIS A 97 10.94 -18.26 -0.34
C HIS A 97 10.79 -19.31 -1.46
N LYS A 98 10.46 -18.86 -2.69
CA LYS A 98 10.29 -19.77 -3.85
C LYS A 98 11.63 -20.11 -4.51
N GLY A 99 11.74 -21.31 -5.04
CA GLY A 99 12.93 -21.77 -5.75
C GLY A 99 13.26 -20.94 -7.01
N LYS A 100 14.54 -20.91 -7.41
CA LYS A 100 15.07 -20.09 -8.51
C LYS A 100 14.31 -20.30 -9.85
N VAL A 101 14.04 -21.56 -10.22
CA VAL A 101 13.37 -21.88 -11.49
C VAL A 101 11.96 -21.33 -11.53
N PHE A 102 11.15 -21.64 -10.51
CA PHE A 102 9.79 -21.12 -10.38
C PHE A 102 9.76 -19.58 -10.38
N SER A 103 10.64 -18.95 -9.61
CA SER A 103 10.74 -17.48 -9.51
C SER A 103 11.10 -16.85 -10.86
N THR A 104 11.99 -17.49 -11.64
CA THR A 104 12.39 -17.01 -12.95
C THR A 104 11.22 -17.06 -13.94
N ILE A 105 10.55 -18.21 -14.07
CA ILE A 105 9.43 -18.40 -14.97
C ILE A 105 8.31 -17.41 -14.64
N LYS A 106 7.91 -17.36 -13.38
CA LYS A 106 6.81 -16.50 -12.93
C LYS A 106 7.10 -15.01 -13.10
N ALA A 107 8.32 -14.56 -12.75
CA ALA A 107 8.73 -13.19 -12.97
C ALA A 107 8.76 -12.80 -14.46
N THR A 108 9.14 -13.72 -15.35
CA THR A 108 9.16 -13.47 -16.79
C THR A 108 7.76 -13.12 -17.32
N PHE A 109 6.75 -13.91 -16.94
CA PHE A 109 5.38 -13.62 -17.36
C PHE A 109 4.80 -12.37 -16.66
N GLU A 110 4.95 -12.26 -15.34
CA GLU A 110 4.34 -11.14 -14.60
C GLU A 110 4.98 -9.79 -14.94
N ALA A 111 6.28 -9.73 -15.21
CA ALA A 111 6.93 -8.49 -15.60
C ALA A 111 6.35 -7.85 -16.87
N VAL A 112 5.73 -8.63 -17.75
CA VAL A 112 5.08 -8.11 -18.97
C VAL A 112 3.91 -7.18 -18.60
N PHE A 113 3.04 -7.63 -17.70
CA PHE A 113 1.76 -6.98 -17.39
C PHE A 113 1.84 -6.06 -16.18
N SER A 114 2.80 -6.28 -15.26
CA SER A 114 2.88 -5.60 -13.98
C SER A 114 2.90 -4.07 -14.08
N LYS A 115 3.57 -3.49 -15.07
CA LYS A 115 3.59 -2.02 -15.25
C LYS A 115 2.19 -1.45 -15.50
N GLY A 116 1.37 -2.12 -16.30
CA GLY A 116 -0.01 -1.71 -16.55
C GLY A 116 -0.88 -1.83 -15.29
N MET A 117 -0.66 -2.89 -14.51
CA MET A 117 -1.34 -3.11 -13.24
C MET A 117 -1.00 -2.02 -12.22
N TYR A 118 0.28 -1.73 -12.01
CA TYR A 118 0.75 -0.70 -11.08
C TYR A 118 0.29 0.71 -11.48
N LYS A 119 0.29 1.03 -12.78
CA LYS A 119 -0.27 2.29 -13.27
C LYS A 119 -1.78 2.39 -13.00
N GLY A 120 -2.52 1.30 -13.19
CA GLY A 120 -3.97 1.25 -12.96
C GLY A 120 -4.35 1.39 -11.50
N MET A 121 -3.50 0.89 -10.58
CA MET A 121 -3.64 1.09 -9.13
C MET A 121 -3.16 2.46 -8.65
N HIS A 122 -2.74 3.34 -9.54
CA HIS A 122 -2.19 4.66 -9.19
C HIS A 122 -1.02 4.60 -8.20
N VAL A 123 -0.06 3.72 -8.47
CA VAL A 123 1.10 3.55 -7.59
C VAL A 123 2.05 4.73 -7.70
N ILE A 124 2.32 5.38 -6.56
CA ILE A 124 3.36 6.38 -6.36
C ILE A 124 4.66 5.62 -6.05
N PRO A 125 5.74 5.83 -6.83
CA PRO A 125 6.99 5.10 -6.59
C PRO A 125 7.63 5.51 -5.26
N SER A 126 7.97 4.52 -4.42
CA SER A 126 8.75 4.71 -3.21
C SER A 126 10.22 4.48 -3.48
N TYR A 127 11.07 5.35 -2.94
CA TYR A 127 12.53 5.27 -3.01
C TYR A 127 13.12 5.23 -1.61
N GLU A 128 14.23 4.52 -1.45
CA GLU A 128 14.97 4.38 -0.18
C GLU A 128 16.13 5.37 -0.05
N ASP A 129 16.27 6.29 -0.98
CA ASP A 129 17.32 7.29 -1.05
C ASP A 129 16.76 8.73 -1.12
N MET A 130 17.59 9.73 -1.44
CA MET A 130 17.18 11.13 -1.57
C MET A 130 15.97 11.35 -2.48
N ARG A 131 15.66 10.41 -3.36
CA ARG A 131 14.45 10.46 -4.20
C ARG A 131 13.16 10.26 -3.41
N LEU A 132 13.22 9.89 -2.14
CA LEU A 132 12.05 9.86 -1.24
C LEU A 132 11.31 11.21 -1.23
N LEU A 133 12.03 12.32 -1.41
CA LEU A 133 11.41 13.64 -1.56
C LEU A 133 10.44 13.72 -2.74
N HIS A 134 10.68 12.97 -3.82
CA HIS A 134 9.72 12.89 -4.94
C HIS A 134 8.46 12.10 -4.54
N THR A 135 8.62 11.00 -3.80
CA THR A 135 7.48 10.25 -3.26
C THR A 135 6.59 11.14 -2.39
N ILE A 136 7.21 11.92 -1.49
CA ILE A 136 6.50 12.87 -0.60
C ILE A 136 5.79 13.96 -1.42
N HIS A 137 6.48 14.52 -2.42
CA HIS A 137 5.91 15.53 -3.31
C HIS A 137 4.68 14.99 -4.04
N ASP A 138 4.81 13.80 -4.63
CA ASP A 138 3.75 13.18 -5.42
C ASP A 138 2.56 12.76 -4.54
N ALA A 139 2.83 12.29 -3.32
CA ALA A 139 1.80 11.99 -2.33
C ALA A 139 1.05 13.25 -1.87
N ALA A 140 1.78 14.33 -1.54
CA ALA A 140 1.17 15.60 -1.16
C ALA A 140 0.28 16.15 -2.28
N HIS A 141 0.79 16.21 -3.51
CA HIS A 141 0.03 16.65 -4.68
C HIS A 141 -1.21 15.78 -4.93
N THR A 142 -1.12 14.48 -4.70
CA THR A 142 -2.25 13.55 -4.83
C THR A 142 -3.34 13.87 -3.81
N MET A 143 -2.96 14.14 -2.56
CA MET A 143 -3.89 14.53 -1.51
C MET A 143 -4.54 15.89 -1.77
N ASP A 144 -3.79 16.85 -2.34
CA ASP A 144 -4.31 18.16 -2.74
C ASP A 144 -5.35 18.07 -3.86
N ASN A 145 -5.30 16.98 -4.65
CA ASN A 145 -6.31 16.67 -5.66
C ASN A 145 -7.48 15.82 -5.13
N GLY A 146 -7.63 15.72 -3.82
CA GLY A 146 -8.77 15.04 -3.20
C GLY A 146 -8.67 13.50 -3.22
N LEU A 147 -7.46 12.95 -3.22
CA LEU A 147 -7.23 11.51 -3.21
C LEU A 147 -6.39 11.11 -1.99
N PRO A 148 -6.86 10.20 -1.14
CA PRO A 148 -6.04 9.66 -0.07
C PRO A 148 -4.93 8.78 -0.64
N VAL A 149 -3.86 8.64 0.13
CA VAL A 149 -2.69 7.83 -0.24
C VAL A 149 -2.55 6.66 0.72
N MET A 150 -2.49 5.45 0.18
CA MET A 150 -2.37 4.23 0.95
C MET A 150 -0.92 3.79 1.06
N ILE A 151 -0.52 3.37 2.25
CA ILE A 151 0.82 2.86 2.55
C ILE A 151 0.72 1.61 3.43
N PHE A 152 1.63 0.66 3.17
CA PHE A 152 1.75 -0.60 3.90
C PHE A 152 3.10 -0.63 4.61
N PRO A 153 3.20 -0.13 5.85
CA PRO A 153 4.48 -0.02 6.54
C PRO A 153 4.95 -1.31 7.21
N GLU A 154 4.25 -2.44 7.01
CA GLU A 154 4.63 -3.71 7.61
C GLU A 154 6.00 -4.22 7.11
N ASN A 155 6.78 -4.81 7.99
CA ASN A 155 7.99 -5.52 7.60
C ASN A 155 7.61 -6.90 7.02
N SER A 156 7.53 -6.99 5.71
CA SER A 156 7.12 -8.21 5.00
C SER A 156 8.27 -9.17 4.66
N ASN A 157 9.45 -9.04 5.28
CA ASN A 157 10.57 -9.95 5.04
C ASN A 157 10.31 -11.39 5.57
N LEU A 158 9.45 -11.49 6.58
CA LEU A 158 9.00 -12.77 7.16
C LEU A 158 7.62 -13.21 6.65
N GLY A 159 7.17 -12.67 5.54
CA GLY A 159 5.81 -12.83 5.02
C GLY A 159 4.90 -11.66 5.39
N TYR A 160 3.67 -11.68 4.86
CA TYR A 160 2.68 -10.64 5.13
C TYR A 160 1.91 -10.94 6.42
N GLN A 161 1.72 -9.92 7.25
CA GLN A 161 1.15 -10.04 8.59
C GLN A 161 -0.39 -9.98 8.56
N ARG A 162 -1.07 -10.94 9.24
CA ARG A 162 -2.51 -10.86 9.51
C ARG A 162 -2.79 -9.99 10.73
N VAL A 163 -1.93 -10.08 11.72
CA VAL A 163 -1.89 -9.23 12.90
C VAL A 163 -0.58 -8.46 12.85
N LEU A 164 -0.63 -7.15 12.88
CA LEU A 164 0.57 -6.34 12.81
C LEU A 164 1.35 -6.43 14.12
N PHE A 165 2.64 -6.75 14.03
CA PHE A 165 3.57 -6.79 15.16
C PHE A 165 4.86 -6.01 14.90
N ASN A 166 5.08 -5.52 13.66
CA ASN A 166 6.24 -4.72 13.32
C ASN A 166 5.92 -3.77 12.16
N LEU A 167 6.22 -2.48 12.34
CA LEU A 167 6.07 -1.43 11.33
C LEU A 167 7.38 -0.68 11.12
N HIS A 168 7.63 -0.29 9.88
CA HIS A 168 8.69 0.65 9.54
C HIS A 168 8.22 2.10 9.75
N ASP A 169 9.10 2.96 10.26
CA ASP A 169 8.82 4.37 10.57
C ASP A 169 8.56 5.26 9.34
N GLY A 170 8.76 4.71 8.14
CA GLY A 170 8.68 5.48 6.90
C GLY A 170 7.37 6.24 6.72
N TYR A 171 6.23 5.70 7.16
CA TYR A 171 4.94 6.38 7.05
C TYR A 171 4.85 7.60 7.97
N ILE A 172 5.46 7.56 9.17
CA ILE A 172 5.52 8.69 10.11
C ILE A 172 6.32 9.83 9.47
N THR A 173 7.49 9.49 8.91
CA THR A 173 8.33 10.45 8.19
C THR A 173 7.58 11.07 7.02
N ILE A 174 6.93 10.26 6.19
CA ILE A 174 6.13 10.72 5.05
C ILE A 174 5.01 11.64 5.53
N ALA A 175 4.26 11.27 6.58
CA ALA A 175 3.19 12.10 7.14
C ALA A 175 3.69 13.46 7.63
N LYS A 176 4.81 13.48 8.37
CA LYS A 176 5.46 14.73 8.85
C LYS A 176 5.82 15.66 7.68
N PHE A 177 6.47 15.11 6.66
CA PHE A 177 6.91 15.91 5.50
C PHE A 177 5.74 16.39 4.63
N ILE A 178 4.72 15.55 4.43
CA ILE A 178 3.50 15.95 3.71
C ILE A 178 2.78 17.08 4.46
N SER A 179 2.61 16.95 5.77
CA SER A 179 1.97 17.97 6.60
C SER A 179 2.72 19.31 6.51
N LYS A 180 4.05 19.27 6.63
CA LYS A 180 4.91 20.46 6.47
C LYS A 180 4.76 21.08 5.09
N LYS A 181 4.79 20.26 4.02
CA LYS A 181 4.70 20.75 2.63
C LYS A 181 3.36 21.37 2.31
N ARG A 182 2.28 20.84 2.87
CA ARG A 182 0.91 21.30 2.63
C ARG A 182 0.46 22.39 3.61
N GLU A 183 1.30 22.72 4.61
CA GLU A 183 0.95 23.63 5.72
C GLU A 183 -0.38 23.24 6.39
N LYS A 184 -0.69 21.94 6.34
CA LYS A 184 -1.91 21.35 6.88
C LYS A 184 -1.61 19.96 7.43
N GLU A 185 -2.11 19.68 8.63
CA GLU A 185 -1.92 18.38 9.24
C GLU A 185 -2.55 17.26 8.41
N THR A 186 -1.82 16.17 8.27
CA THR A 186 -2.23 15.01 7.47
C THR A 186 -2.91 13.99 8.37
N PRO A 187 -4.22 13.73 8.21
CA PRO A 187 -4.90 12.67 8.93
C PRO A 187 -4.35 11.29 8.54
N ILE A 188 -4.19 10.42 9.53
CA ILE A 188 -3.74 9.04 9.35
C ILE A 188 -4.90 8.12 9.72
N TYR A 189 -5.42 7.39 8.74
CA TYR A 189 -6.53 6.46 8.90
C TYR A 189 -6.01 5.03 9.00
N PRO A 190 -6.11 4.38 10.16
CA PRO A 190 -5.82 2.95 10.25
C PRO A 190 -6.87 2.17 9.46
N PHE A 191 -6.46 1.14 8.75
CA PHE A 191 -7.40 0.22 8.11
C PHE A 191 -6.97 -1.24 8.29
N TYR A 192 -7.94 -2.13 8.22
CA TYR A 192 -7.73 -3.56 8.14
C TYR A 192 -8.41 -4.13 6.89
N VAL A 193 -7.76 -5.11 6.25
CA VAL A 193 -8.33 -5.83 5.11
C VAL A 193 -8.05 -7.32 5.24
N HIS A 194 -9.03 -8.16 4.91
CA HIS A 194 -8.84 -9.60 4.80
C HIS A 194 -9.46 -10.11 3.50
N VAL A 195 -8.63 -10.41 2.50
CA VAL A 195 -9.06 -10.78 1.14
C VAL A 195 -9.92 -12.04 1.14
N LYS A 196 -9.48 -13.13 1.81
CA LYS A 196 -10.21 -14.40 1.83
C LYS A 196 -11.54 -14.31 2.58
N ARG A 197 -11.59 -13.58 3.69
CA ARG A 197 -12.81 -13.36 4.50
C ARG A 197 -13.66 -12.20 4.01
N LYS A 198 -13.22 -11.54 2.94
CA LYS A 198 -13.94 -10.47 2.22
C LYS A 198 -14.41 -9.35 3.16
N VAL A 199 -13.49 -8.82 3.96
CA VAL A 199 -13.76 -7.69 4.86
C VAL A 199 -12.73 -6.58 4.66
N PHE A 200 -13.20 -5.35 4.73
CA PHE A 200 -12.39 -4.13 4.84
C PHE A 200 -12.98 -3.25 5.94
N VAL A 201 -12.15 -2.82 6.86
CA VAL A 201 -12.55 -1.94 7.98
C VAL A 201 -11.68 -0.71 7.95
N LEU A 202 -12.30 0.47 7.94
CA LEU A 202 -11.62 1.76 8.01
C LEU A 202 -11.89 2.40 9.36
N GLY A 203 -10.83 2.66 10.13
CA GLY A 203 -10.89 3.32 11.43
C GLY A 203 -10.99 4.83 11.33
N LYS A 204 -11.24 5.48 12.47
CA LYS A 204 -11.19 6.93 12.60
C LYS A 204 -9.75 7.42 12.48
N PRO A 205 -9.54 8.64 11.95
CA PRO A 205 -8.20 9.19 11.83
C PRO A 205 -7.62 9.58 13.18
N PHE A 206 -6.29 9.59 13.24
CA PHE A 206 -5.50 10.24 14.26
C PHE A 206 -4.47 11.17 13.60
N TYR A 207 -3.84 12.02 14.39
CA TYR A 207 -2.89 13.03 13.93
C TYR A 207 -1.57 12.91 14.66
N LEU A 208 -0.46 13.25 13.99
CA LEU A 208 0.85 13.20 14.64
C LEU A 208 1.01 14.26 15.74
N SER A 209 0.24 15.33 15.70
CA SER A 209 0.18 16.32 16.77
C SER A 209 -0.31 15.75 18.11
N ASP A 210 -1.11 14.68 18.08
CA ASP A 210 -1.61 13.99 19.28
C ASP A 210 -0.47 13.28 20.04
N PHE A 211 0.71 13.12 19.40
CA PHE A 211 1.87 12.39 19.90
C PHE A 211 3.07 13.29 20.20
N LYS A 212 2.85 14.55 20.58
CA LYS A 212 3.95 15.45 20.96
C LYS A 212 4.79 14.84 22.09
N GLY A 213 6.10 14.77 21.89
CA GLY A 213 7.04 14.18 22.84
C GLY A 213 7.12 12.64 22.84
N LYS A 214 6.36 11.96 21.99
CA LYS A 214 6.41 10.51 21.83
C LYS A 214 7.46 10.10 20.80
N THR A 215 8.05 8.91 21.01
CA THR A 215 8.98 8.29 20.07
C THR A 215 8.24 7.71 18.87
N ASN A 216 8.97 7.44 17.78
CA ASN A 216 8.38 6.72 16.62
C ASN A 216 7.89 5.31 17.00
N GLU A 217 8.55 4.65 17.96
CA GLU A 217 8.17 3.32 18.48
C GLU A 217 6.81 3.36 19.18
N GLU A 218 6.56 4.41 20.01
CA GLU A 218 5.27 4.59 20.67
C GLU A 218 4.16 4.86 19.64
N ILE A 219 4.45 5.65 18.59
CA ILE A 219 3.51 5.93 17.50
C ILE A 219 3.25 4.65 16.69
N ASN A 220 4.28 3.86 16.39
CA ASN A 220 4.14 2.57 15.71
C ASN A 220 3.29 1.60 16.52
N LYS A 221 3.56 1.50 17.83
CA LYS A 221 2.76 0.65 18.72
C LYS A 221 1.30 1.05 18.70
N PHE A 222 1.01 2.34 18.88
CA PHE A 222 -0.37 2.85 18.80
C PHE A 222 -1.03 2.52 17.45
N THR A 223 -0.31 2.72 16.35
CA THR A 223 -0.84 2.45 14.99
C THR A 223 -1.12 0.97 14.79
N MET A 224 -0.22 0.08 15.25
CA MET A 224 -0.43 -1.38 15.21
C MET A 224 -1.66 -1.77 16.03
N ASP A 225 -1.78 -1.26 17.26
CA ASP A 225 -2.91 -1.54 18.15
C ASP A 225 -4.23 -1.10 17.47
N LYS A 226 -4.26 0.11 16.88
CA LYS A 226 -5.44 0.61 16.17
C LYS A 226 -5.79 -0.22 14.94
N VAL A 227 -4.82 -0.66 14.16
CA VAL A 227 -5.07 -1.53 12.99
C VAL A 227 -5.56 -2.91 13.46
N ASN A 228 -4.94 -3.48 14.49
CA ASN A 228 -5.32 -4.79 15.02
C ASN A 228 -6.71 -4.78 15.66
N GLU A 229 -7.11 -3.70 16.36
CA GLU A 229 -8.47 -3.50 16.87
C GLU A 229 -9.54 -3.53 15.77
N LEU A 230 -9.20 -3.15 14.54
CA LEU A 230 -10.09 -3.21 13.38
C LEU A 230 -10.25 -4.63 12.80
N ASN A 231 -9.43 -5.59 13.24
CA ASN A 231 -9.52 -6.97 12.77
C ASN A 231 -10.67 -7.73 13.47
N PRO A 232 -11.79 -8.03 12.78
CA PRO A 232 -12.90 -8.76 13.39
C PRO A 232 -12.54 -10.21 13.74
N TYR A 233 -11.37 -10.69 13.32
CA TYR A 233 -10.89 -12.06 13.48
C TYR A 233 -9.56 -12.12 14.26
N LEU A 234 -9.29 -11.09 15.07
CA LEU A 234 -8.00 -10.91 15.72
C LEU A 234 -7.55 -12.14 16.51
N GLU A 235 -8.46 -12.72 17.31
CA GLU A 235 -8.13 -13.87 18.16
C GLU A 235 -7.83 -15.14 17.35
N GLU A 236 -8.49 -15.32 16.22
CA GLU A 236 -8.23 -16.45 15.32
C GLU A 236 -6.91 -16.22 14.55
N ASP A 237 -6.67 -14.99 14.09
CA ASP A 237 -5.52 -14.64 13.25
C ASP A 237 -4.19 -14.62 14.04
N LYS A 238 -4.21 -14.41 15.37
CA LYS A 238 -3.03 -14.47 16.24
C LYS A 238 -2.28 -15.81 16.18
N ASN A 239 -3.02 -16.89 15.92
CA ASN A 239 -2.49 -18.24 15.91
C ASN A 239 -2.12 -18.75 14.50
N LEU A 240 -2.22 -17.89 13.49
CA LEU A 240 -1.96 -18.28 12.10
C LEU A 240 -0.60 -17.74 11.61
N ASP A 241 0.09 -18.55 10.81
CA ASP A 241 1.33 -18.14 10.17
C ASP A 241 1.15 -16.92 9.24
N PRO A 242 2.22 -16.14 9.00
CA PRO A 242 2.22 -15.10 8.00
C PRO A 242 1.79 -15.60 6.62
N ILE A 243 1.23 -14.72 5.80
CA ILE A 243 0.83 -15.04 4.41
C ILE A 243 2.09 -14.99 3.52
N ILE A 244 2.41 -16.09 2.88
CA ILE A 244 3.56 -16.22 1.96
C ILE A 244 3.10 -16.13 0.50
#